data_92dd21d1ef0e95d22b347da0ae597c96
#
_entry.id   92dd21d1ef0e95d22b347da0ae597c96
#
_cell.length_a   1.000
_cell.length_b   1.000
_cell.length_c   1.000
_cell.angle_alpha   90.00
_cell.angle_beta   90.00
_cell.angle_gamma   90.00
#
_symmetry.space_group_name_H-M   'P 1'
#
loop_
_entity.id
_entity.type
_entity.pdbx_description
1 polymer ?
#
loop_
_entity_poly.entity_id
_entity_poly.type
_entity_poly.pdbx_seq_one_letter_code
_entity_poly.pdbx_strand_id
1 'polypeptide(L)'
;MNASRSTFIHSGQRTAPFQSDSATTDYLDLPWCSDEGLDLICFTTSGTNYGNIRRIFIMLYDKLLEPITFANGTQSFNRIMMAPMCDDSSDNGYVTAGQLTYMRARAANAGIMVTGYAYVNDSGIQVAGQLSAAHDDRVAGLRELATAMKSKGARAILQLSHAGRDSGPSQAAGKRVYAPSKMDFPWLDYDVDEMTTTDIENVIHDFQAATQRAIDAGFDGVEIHDCHHDLLQQFFSAYSNHRNDQWGGSLERRMAFPLAVLKAVKETIATANKPDFILGWRISPEEVHGENVGYHVAEMVEQTKAAIAIGIDYLNVSLSGGLNYHFNEGPKGSKQTFAEIFHNLTAGHCPVFIGAHVHTADDALAAVTVADGTYIGRALLIDPDFTQKIKEGRSQDIITTITHQEMSHRDLPAGLIENYAHPDRFQKGIPLPGLTF
;
A
#
# COMPACT_ATOMS: atom_id res chain seq x y z
N MET A 1 11.79 -27.42 -49.39
CA MET A 1 12.50 -26.84 -50.56
C MET A 1 13.16 -25.54 -50.08
N ASN A 2 14.51 -25.56 -50.12
CA ASN A 2 15.50 -24.46 -50.15
C ASN A 2 15.33 -23.24 -49.25
N ALA A 3 16.08 -23.06 -48.23
CA ALA A 3 17.53 -22.76 -48.02
C ALA A 3 18.05 -21.58 -48.87
N SER A 4 18.44 -20.49 -48.22
CA SER A 4 19.63 -19.75 -48.64
C SER A 4 20.26 -19.01 -47.42
N ARG A 5 21.46 -19.45 -47.07
CA ARG A 5 22.48 -18.78 -46.26
C ARG A 5 23.12 -17.66 -47.09
N SER A 6 23.50 -16.57 -46.51
CA SER A 6 24.58 -15.74 -47.00
C SER A 6 25.56 -15.40 -45.89
N THR A 7 26.73 -15.93 -46.09
CA THR A 7 28.02 -15.67 -45.43
C THR A 7 28.59 -14.33 -45.92
N PHE A 8 29.19 -13.54 -45.05
CA PHE A 8 30.21 -12.55 -45.46
C PHE A 8 31.48 -12.70 -44.63
N ILE A 9 32.58 -12.60 -45.33
CA ILE A 9 33.95 -13.00 -45.05
C ILE A 9 34.76 -11.80 -44.55
N HIS A 10 35.69 -12.09 -43.64
CA HIS A 10 36.81 -11.32 -43.10
C HIS A 10 37.63 -10.49 -44.09
N SER A 11 38.20 -9.41 -43.60
CA SER A 11 39.56 -8.99 -43.91
C SER A 11 40.23 -8.42 -42.68
N GLY A 12 41.34 -9.04 -42.32
CA GLY A 12 42.16 -8.75 -41.17
C GLY A 12 43.28 -7.72 -41.44
N GLN A 13 43.80 -7.19 -40.37
CA GLN A 13 45.20 -6.77 -40.29
C GLN A 13 45.77 -7.08 -38.91
N ARG A 14 46.95 -7.75 -38.95
CA ARG A 14 47.78 -8.07 -37.77
C ARG A 14 48.68 -6.89 -37.45
N THR A 15 48.86 -6.58 -36.18
CA THR A 15 50.12 -6.01 -35.68
C THR A 15 50.47 -6.69 -34.33
N ALA A 16 51.78 -6.84 -34.12
CA ALA A 16 52.50 -7.75 -33.22
C ALA A 16 52.47 -7.34 -31.74
N PRO A 17 53.07 -8.13 -30.82
CA PRO A 17 52.61 -8.28 -29.45
C PRO A 17 53.37 -7.34 -28.48
N PHE A 18 52.64 -6.82 -27.52
CA PHE A 18 53.21 -6.26 -26.28
C PHE A 18 53.07 -7.30 -25.17
N GLN A 19 54.20 -7.66 -24.55
CA GLN A 19 54.19 -8.44 -23.30
C GLN A 19 53.63 -7.58 -22.19
N SER A 20 52.66 -8.11 -21.45
CA SER A 20 52.19 -7.54 -20.19
C SER A 20 52.12 -8.60 -19.13
N ASP A 21 52.70 -8.28 -17.99
CA ASP A 21 52.67 -9.05 -16.79
C ASP A 21 51.23 -9.35 -16.33
N SER A 22 51.04 -10.54 -15.81
CA SER A 22 49.77 -11.10 -15.34
C SER A 22 49.21 -10.34 -14.14
N ALA A 23 48.13 -9.55 -14.33
CA ALA A 23 47.17 -9.21 -13.31
C ALA A 23 45.78 -9.58 -13.87
N THR A 24 45.16 -10.59 -13.29
CA THR A 24 43.77 -11.00 -13.60
C THR A 24 42.81 -9.89 -13.13
N THR A 25 42.16 -9.27 -14.10
CA THR A 25 41.05 -8.34 -13.86
C THR A 25 39.75 -9.14 -13.90
N ASP A 26 39.16 -9.38 -12.74
CA ASP A 26 37.79 -9.90 -12.67
C ASP A 26 36.80 -8.76 -12.99
N TYR A 27 36.14 -8.85 -14.14
CA TYR A 27 35.05 -7.98 -14.50
C TYR A 27 33.75 -8.57 -13.90
N LEU A 28 33.09 -7.78 -13.07
CA LEU A 28 31.71 -8.05 -12.70
C LEU A 28 30.81 -7.55 -13.86
N ASP A 29 30.31 -8.47 -14.66
CA ASP A 29 29.25 -8.19 -15.64
C ASP A 29 27.95 -7.85 -14.90
N LEU A 30 27.61 -6.57 -14.83
CA LEU A 30 26.32 -6.11 -14.37
C LEU A 30 25.35 -6.08 -15.59
N PRO A 31 24.17 -6.72 -15.52
CA PRO A 31 23.32 -6.99 -16.69
C PRO A 31 22.54 -5.78 -17.26
N TRP A 32 22.86 -4.54 -16.89
CA TRP A 32 22.11 -3.35 -17.26
C TRP A 32 22.93 -2.09 -17.53
N CYS A 33 24.18 -2.25 -18.01
CA CYS A 33 24.89 -1.15 -18.64
C CYS A 33 24.43 -0.95 -20.07
N SER A 34 23.46 -0.07 -20.31
CA SER A 34 23.13 0.44 -21.63
C SER A 34 23.90 1.72 -21.93
N ASP A 35 24.33 1.89 -23.19
CA ASP A 35 25.28 2.87 -23.73
C ASP A 35 24.84 4.35 -23.71
N GLU A 36 24.10 4.86 -22.75
CA GLU A 36 23.76 6.28 -22.69
C GLU A 36 24.10 6.90 -21.33
N GLY A 37 25.29 7.49 -21.26
CA GLY A 37 25.53 8.72 -20.51
C GLY A 37 25.70 8.63 -18.99
N LEU A 38 26.28 7.56 -18.44
CA LEU A 38 26.79 7.55 -17.06
C LEU A 38 28.31 7.38 -17.06
N ASP A 39 29.04 8.33 -16.50
CA ASP A 39 30.46 8.22 -16.25
C ASP A 39 30.75 7.01 -15.35
N LEU A 40 31.09 5.89 -15.98
CA LEU A 40 31.49 4.66 -15.27
C LEU A 40 32.86 4.91 -14.62
N ILE A 41 32.89 5.13 -13.31
CA ILE A 41 34.15 5.15 -12.57
C ILE A 41 34.61 3.70 -12.46
N CYS A 42 35.49 3.26 -13.38
CA CYS A 42 36.19 1.99 -13.28
C CYS A 42 37.21 2.04 -12.14
N PHE A 43 36.94 1.32 -11.07
CA PHE A 43 37.96 1.08 -10.03
C PHE A 43 38.76 -0.17 -10.38
N THR A 44 40.06 -0.02 -10.62
CA THR A 44 40.98 -1.16 -10.69
C THR A 44 41.23 -1.71 -9.29
N THR A 45 40.91 -2.97 -9.09
CA THR A 45 40.98 -3.66 -7.80
C THR A 45 42.38 -4.21 -7.53
N SER A 46 43.33 -3.36 -7.14
CA SER A 46 44.46 -3.83 -6.35
C SER A 46 44.35 -3.21 -4.96
N GLY A 47 43.75 -3.96 -4.04
CA GLY A 47 43.57 -3.55 -2.64
C GLY A 47 42.17 -3.03 -2.28
N THR A 48 41.11 -3.60 -2.82
CA THR A 48 39.72 -3.20 -2.49
C THR A 48 39.36 -3.59 -1.06
N ASN A 49 39.27 -2.56 -0.24
CA ASN A 49 38.74 -2.67 1.11
C ASN A 49 37.20 -2.93 0.98
N TYR A 50 36.72 -4.09 1.45
CA TYR A 50 35.27 -4.45 1.47
C TYR A 50 34.37 -3.33 1.99
N GLY A 51 34.91 -2.42 2.81
CA GLY A 51 34.23 -1.22 3.30
C GLY A 51 33.81 -0.23 2.20
N ASN A 52 34.56 -0.13 1.09
CA ASN A 52 34.22 0.81 0.00
C ASN A 52 33.10 0.32 -0.87
N ILE A 53 33.03 -0.98 -1.18
CA ILE A 53 31.94 -1.58 -1.95
C ILE A 53 30.62 -1.45 -1.16
N ARG A 54 30.63 -1.78 0.14
CA ARG A 54 29.50 -1.62 1.02
C ARG A 54 28.97 -0.18 1.07
N ARG A 55 29.87 0.81 1.07
CA ARG A 55 29.50 2.24 1.07
C ARG A 55 28.83 2.66 -0.24
N ILE A 56 29.27 2.14 -1.39
CA ILE A 56 28.66 2.40 -2.70
C ILE A 56 27.24 1.82 -2.75
N PHE A 57 27.03 0.59 -2.28
CA PHE A 57 25.68 -0.02 -2.22
C PHE A 57 24.73 0.73 -1.28
N ILE A 58 25.21 1.25 -0.15
CA ILE A 58 24.38 2.08 0.73
C ILE A 58 23.96 3.36 -0.01
N MET A 59 24.87 4.06 -0.68
CA MET A 59 24.58 5.30 -1.42
C MET A 59 23.55 5.10 -2.54
N LEU A 60 23.46 3.90 -3.14
CA LEU A 60 22.48 3.60 -4.19
C LEU A 60 21.02 3.74 -3.70
N TYR A 61 20.76 3.35 -2.44
CA TYR A 61 19.42 3.35 -1.86
C TYR A 61 19.16 4.48 -0.87
N ASP A 62 20.05 5.48 -0.78
CA ASP A 62 19.92 6.60 0.17
C ASP A 62 18.58 7.29 0.07
N LYS A 63 18.04 7.45 -1.15
CA LYS A 63 16.71 8.05 -1.37
C LYS A 63 15.59 7.34 -0.62
N LEU A 64 15.63 6.00 -0.50
CA LEU A 64 14.65 5.23 0.28
C LEU A 64 14.72 5.52 1.77
N LEU A 65 15.90 5.87 2.26
CA LEU A 65 16.21 6.06 3.68
C LEU A 65 16.06 7.53 4.13
N GLU A 66 15.83 8.46 3.19
CA GLU A 66 15.58 9.86 3.51
C GLU A 66 14.23 10.04 4.21
N PRO A 67 14.13 10.98 5.15
CA PRO A 67 12.83 11.36 5.73
C PRO A 67 11.85 11.87 4.66
N ILE A 68 10.55 11.68 4.94
CA ILE A 68 9.47 12.31 4.17
C ILE A 68 8.67 13.22 5.09
N THR A 69 8.27 14.39 4.59
CA THR A 69 7.47 15.37 5.33
C THR A 69 6.03 15.34 4.84
N PHE A 70 5.08 15.18 5.75
CA PHE A 70 3.64 15.24 5.49
C PHE A 70 3.15 16.69 5.40
N ALA A 71 1.94 16.90 4.85
CA ALA A 71 1.39 18.23 4.69
C ALA A 71 1.23 19.00 6.02
N ASN A 72 0.98 18.32 7.13
CA ASN A 72 0.91 18.93 8.48
C ASN A 72 2.29 19.23 9.11
N GLY A 73 3.39 18.98 8.38
CA GLY A 73 4.76 19.23 8.83
C GLY A 73 5.40 18.12 9.66
N THR A 74 4.67 17.06 10.01
CA THR A 74 5.27 15.89 10.67
C THR A 74 6.14 15.10 9.70
N GLN A 75 7.03 14.25 10.23
CA GLN A 75 7.96 13.49 9.41
C GLN A 75 7.96 12.00 9.76
N SER A 76 8.22 11.18 8.75
CA SER A 76 8.68 9.80 8.92
C SER A 76 10.20 9.73 8.78
N PHE A 77 10.82 8.64 9.27
CA PHE A 77 12.28 8.49 9.21
C PHE A 77 12.80 7.93 7.87
N ASN A 78 11.93 7.45 7.00
CA ASN A 78 12.27 6.99 5.65
C ASN A 78 11.04 7.08 4.72
N ARG A 79 11.21 6.73 3.44
CA ARG A 79 10.18 6.79 2.39
C ARG A 79 9.41 5.49 2.21
N ILE A 80 9.53 4.56 3.15
CA ILE A 80 8.88 3.26 3.09
C ILE A 80 7.69 3.24 4.04
N MET A 81 6.54 2.83 3.50
CA MET A 81 5.32 2.55 4.25
C MET A 81 5.11 1.03 4.30
N MET A 82 4.87 0.49 5.49
CA MET A 82 4.28 -0.84 5.59
C MET A 82 2.83 -0.76 5.13
N ALA A 83 2.52 -1.46 4.02
CA ALA A 83 1.18 -1.45 3.44
C ALA A 83 0.13 -1.93 4.43
N PRO A 84 -1.06 -1.34 4.44
CA PRO A 84 -2.19 -1.89 5.19
C PRO A 84 -2.58 -3.26 4.62
N MET A 85 -2.48 -4.28 5.46
CA MET A 85 -2.83 -5.66 5.12
C MET A 85 -3.68 -6.21 6.25
N CYS A 86 -4.87 -6.73 5.93
CA CYS A 86 -5.66 -7.47 6.90
C CYS A 86 -4.89 -8.73 7.29
N ASP A 87 -4.75 -8.97 8.58
CA ASP A 87 -4.04 -10.10 9.12
C ASP A 87 -4.98 -11.19 9.68
N ASP A 88 -6.29 -10.93 9.62
CA ASP A 88 -7.39 -11.81 10.05
C ASP A 88 -7.16 -12.45 11.43
N SER A 89 -6.48 -11.73 12.32
CA SER A 89 -5.99 -12.28 13.58
C SER A 89 -6.53 -11.57 14.82
N SER A 90 -7.48 -10.65 14.66
CA SER A 90 -8.20 -10.08 15.79
C SER A 90 -9.21 -11.08 16.33
N ASP A 91 -9.39 -11.10 17.65
CA ASP A 91 -10.43 -11.88 18.31
C ASP A 91 -11.68 -11.00 18.52
N ASN A 92 -12.70 -11.20 17.67
CA ASN A 92 -13.90 -10.36 17.67
C ASN A 92 -13.59 -8.84 17.62
N GLY A 93 -12.60 -8.48 16.83
CA GLY A 93 -12.13 -7.09 16.68
C GLY A 93 -11.13 -6.63 17.76
N TYR A 94 -10.84 -7.44 18.79
CA TYR A 94 -9.81 -7.13 19.77
C TYR A 94 -8.42 -7.48 19.26
N VAL A 95 -7.45 -6.64 19.62
CA VAL A 95 -6.04 -6.86 19.30
C VAL A 95 -5.52 -8.10 20.05
N THR A 96 -4.75 -8.94 19.33
CA THR A 96 -4.15 -10.15 19.88
C THR A 96 -2.65 -10.01 20.10
N ALA A 97 -2.08 -10.85 20.96
CA ALA A 97 -0.63 -10.90 21.20
C ALA A 97 0.17 -11.19 19.89
N GLY A 98 -0.41 -12.00 18.99
CA GLY A 98 0.17 -12.29 17.67
C GLY A 98 0.32 -11.05 16.82
N GLN A 99 -0.70 -10.19 16.78
CA GLN A 99 -0.64 -8.91 16.06
C GLN A 99 0.41 -7.97 16.64
N LEU A 100 0.55 -7.91 17.98
CA LEU A 100 1.58 -7.09 18.64
C LEU A 100 3.00 -7.56 18.28
N THR A 101 3.23 -8.88 18.26
CA THR A 101 4.52 -9.47 17.87
C THR A 101 4.83 -9.18 16.41
N TYR A 102 3.85 -9.37 15.52
CA TYR A 102 3.94 -9.08 14.09
C TYR A 102 4.35 -7.63 13.80
N MET A 103 3.71 -6.67 14.46
CA MET A 103 4.00 -5.25 14.26
C MET A 103 5.39 -4.86 14.83
N ARG A 104 5.77 -5.39 16.02
CA ARG A 104 7.10 -5.14 16.60
C ARG A 104 8.23 -5.64 15.72
N ALA A 105 8.08 -6.83 15.14
CA ALA A 105 9.09 -7.43 14.26
C ALA A 105 9.38 -6.54 13.03
N ARG A 106 8.41 -5.75 12.57
CA ARG A 106 8.51 -4.91 11.37
C ARG A 106 8.73 -3.43 11.64
N ALA A 107 8.68 -3.00 12.89
CA ALA A 107 8.70 -1.58 13.28
C ALA A 107 9.98 -0.82 12.86
N ALA A 108 11.09 -1.53 12.63
CA ALA A 108 12.36 -0.91 12.20
C ALA A 108 12.45 -0.65 10.68
N ASN A 109 11.53 -1.22 9.88
CA ASN A 109 11.63 -1.19 8.43
C ASN A 109 10.99 0.04 7.80
N ALA A 110 9.80 0.42 8.27
CA ALA A 110 8.99 1.44 7.63
C ALA A 110 8.91 2.69 8.50
N GLY A 111 9.09 3.85 7.89
CA GLY A 111 8.87 5.14 8.54
C GLY A 111 7.40 5.38 8.87
N ILE A 112 6.51 4.67 8.17
CA ILE A 112 5.06 4.67 8.37
C ILE A 112 4.60 3.23 8.43
N MET A 113 3.89 2.85 9.48
CA MET A 113 3.20 1.57 9.59
C MET A 113 1.69 1.82 9.56
N VAL A 114 1.00 1.21 8.61
CA VAL A 114 -0.46 1.27 8.54
C VAL A 114 -1.02 -0.08 8.95
N THR A 115 -2.03 -0.10 9.83
CA THR A 115 -2.69 -1.35 10.24
C THR A 115 -3.46 -1.97 9.06
N GLY A 116 -3.87 -3.23 9.15
CA GLY A 116 -5.00 -3.70 8.37
C GLY A 116 -6.24 -2.82 8.63
N TYR A 117 -7.14 -2.79 7.66
CA TYR A 117 -8.35 -1.96 7.76
C TYR A 117 -9.20 -2.35 8.98
N ALA A 118 -9.46 -1.36 9.86
CA ALA A 118 -10.32 -1.52 11.02
C ALA A 118 -11.74 -1.06 10.70
N TYR A 119 -12.74 -1.89 11.01
CA TYR A 119 -14.13 -1.48 10.80
C TYR A 119 -14.57 -0.41 11.80
N VAL A 120 -15.37 0.56 11.32
CA VAL A 120 -15.86 1.68 12.13
C VAL A 120 -17.20 1.40 12.82
N ASN A 121 -17.96 0.38 12.33
CA ASN A 121 -19.15 -0.15 13.00
C ASN A 121 -19.38 -1.62 12.60
N ASP A 122 -20.25 -2.32 13.35
CA ASP A 122 -20.49 -3.76 13.21
C ASP A 122 -21.20 -4.15 11.91
N SER A 123 -21.78 -3.21 11.16
CA SER A 123 -22.38 -3.47 9.85
C SER A 123 -21.37 -3.49 8.71
N GLY A 124 -20.14 -3.06 8.99
CA GLY A 124 -19.07 -2.92 8.00
C GLY A 124 -17.94 -3.95 8.11
N ILE A 125 -18.16 -5.10 8.74
CA ILE A 125 -17.16 -6.15 8.92
C ILE A 125 -17.02 -6.96 7.63
N GLN A 126 -15.83 -6.93 7.01
CA GLN A 126 -15.52 -7.65 5.76
C GLN A 126 -15.04 -9.08 6.00
N VAL A 127 -14.22 -9.29 7.03
CA VAL A 127 -13.63 -10.59 7.38
C VAL A 127 -13.71 -10.85 8.88
N ALA A 128 -13.85 -12.11 9.29
CA ALA A 128 -14.12 -12.48 10.69
C ALA A 128 -13.02 -12.03 11.67
N GLY A 129 -11.75 -12.09 11.26
CA GLY A 129 -10.60 -11.67 12.08
C GLY A 129 -10.20 -10.21 11.91
N GLN A 130 -11.07 -9.37 11.39
CA GLN A 130 -10.80 -7.94 11.15
C GLN A 130 -10.68 -7.15 12.45
N LEU A 131 -9.76 -6.19 12.48
CA LEU A 131 -9.56 -5.26 13.59
C LEU A 131 -10.77 -4.31 13.73
N SER A 132 -11.10 -3.92 14.97
CA SER A 132 -12.22 -3.01 15.27
C SER A 132 -11.75 -1.65 15.77
N ALA A 133 -12.36 -0.59 15.24
CA ALA A 133 -12.36 0.76 15.80
C ALA A 133 -13.79 1.21 16.21
N ALA A 134 -14.77 0.26 16.23
CA ALA A 134 -16.19 0.56 16.40
C ALA A 134 -16.60 0.89 17.85
N HIS A 135 -15.87 0.43 18.84
CA HIS A 135 -16.28 0.49 20.25
C HIS A 135 -15.17 1.00 21.17
N ASP A 136 -15.55 1.68 22.26
CA ASP A 136 -14.60 2.31 23.20
C ASP A 136 -13.76 1.29 23.97
N ASP A 137 -14.27 0.09 24.20
CA ASP A 137 -13.56 -1.01 24.85
C ASP A 137 -12.39 -1.58 24.00
N ARG A 138 -12.28 -1.18 22.73
CA ARG A 138 -11.15 -1.50 21.83
C ARG A 138 -9.92 -0.61 22.08
N VAL A 139 -10.12 0.58 22.66
CA VAL A 139 -9.06 1.61 22.82
C VAL A 139 -7.84 1.08 23.57
N ALA A 140 -8.01 0.24 24.57
CA ALA A 140 -6.88 -0.32 25.32
C ALA A 140 -5.97 -1.20 24.43
N GLY A 141 -6.54 -2.14 23.68
CA GLY A 141 -5.79 -2.99 22.74
C GLY A 141 -5.19 -2.18 21.58
N LEU A 142 -5.94 -1.24 21.03
CA LEU A 142 -5.45 -0.32 20.00
C LEU A 142 -4.24 0.50 20.48
N ARG A 143 -4.19 0.89 21.75
CA ARG A 143 -3.03 1.58 22.37
C ARG A 143 -1.80 0.68 22.41
N GLU A 144 -1.97 -0.59 22.76
CA GLU A 144 -0.87 -1.57 22.73
C GLU A 144 -0.35 -1.76 21.29
N LEU A 145 -1.26 -1.82 20.32
CA LEU A 145 -0.92 -1.94 18.91
C LEU A 145 -0.13 -0.72 18.41
N ALA A 146 -0.62 0.50 18.68
CA ALA A 146 0.09 1.74 18.32
C ALA A 146 1.49 1.79 18.98
N THR A 147 1.61 1.35 20.25
CA THR A 147 2.90 1.26 20.94
C THR A 147 3.84 0.25 20.29
N ALA A 148 3.33 -0.91 19.87
CA ALA A 148 4.11 -1.93 19.16
C ALA A 148 4.64 -1.39 17.83
N MET A 149 3.79 -0.73 17.03
CA MET A 149 4.14 -0.12 15.75
C MET A 149 5.21 0.98 15.91
N LYS A 150 5.11 1.80 16.94
CA LYS A 150 6.06 2.91 17.23
C LYS A 150 7.35 2.49 17.91
N SER A 151 7.53 1.22 18.25
CA SER A 151 8.65 0.75 19.08
C SER A 151 10.05 1.03 18.51
N LYS A 152 10.16 1.36 17.23
CA LYS A 152 11.43 1.74 16.54
C LYS A 152 11.34 3.10 15.83
N GLY A 153 10.36 3.94 16.19
CA GLY A 153 10.23 5.31 15.69
C GLY A 153 9.34 5.49 14.45
N ALA A 154 8.67 4.43 14.00
CA ALA A 154 7.68 4.54 12.93
C ALA A 154 6.48 5.40 13.34
N ARG A 155 5.80 6.04 12.37
CA ARG A 155 4.49 6.62 12.53
C ARG A 155 3.45 5.51 12.48
N ALA A 156 2.62 5.40 13.51
CA ALA A 156 1.55 4.41 13.59
C ALA A 156 0.24 5.00 13.07
N ILE A 157 -0.29 4.44 12.00
CA ILE A 157 -1.53 4.88 11.34
C ILE A 157 -2.59 3.78 11.46
N LEU A 158 -3.78 4.11 11.95
CA LEU A 158 -4.93 3.22 11.97
C LEU A 158 -5.73 3.40 10.68
N GLN A 159 -5.82 2.38 9.83
CA GLN A 159 -6.69 2.44 8.64
C GLN A 159 -8.14 2.19 9.05
N LEU A 160 -9.05 3.09 8.66
CA LEU A 160 -10.49 3.02 8.96
C LEU A 160 -11.28 2.66 7.71
N SER A 161 -12.20 1.69 7.84
CA SER A 161 -12.99 1.18 6.72
C SER A 161 -14.42 0.83 7.10
N HIS A 162 -15.23 0.63 6.06
CA HIS A 162 -16.55 0.01 6.12
C HIS A 162 -16.76 -0.74 4.82
N ALA A 163 -16.98 -2.06 4.89
CA ALA A 163 -17.03 -2.92 3.70
C ALA A 163 -18.26 -2.70 2.80
N GLY A 164 -19.30 -2.02 3.32
CA GLY A 164 -20.54 -1.82 2.54
C GLY A 164 -21.18 -3.16 2.17
N ARG A 165 -21.42 -3.38 0.87
CA ARG A 165 -22.03 -4.63 0.37
C ARG A 165 -21.23 -5.90 0.71
N ASP A 166 -19.93 -5.79 0.87
CA ASP A 166 -19.05 -6.95 1.09
C ASP A 166 -18.93 -7.34 2.58
N SER A 167 -19.96 -7.03 3.40
CA SER A 167 -20.01 -7.29 4.83
C SER A 167 -20.60 -8.65 5.20
N GLY A 168 -20.08 -9.74 4.62
CA GLY A 168 -20.55 -11.11 4.87
C GLY A 168 -20.56 -11.51 6.36
N PRO A 169 -19.50 -11.27 7.15
CA PRO A 169 -19.51 -11.54 8.58
C PRO A 169 -20.57 -10.76 9.37
N SER A 170 -20.85 -9.51 8.98
CA SER A 170 -21.94 -8.72 9.56
C SER A 170 -23.29 -9.37 9.28
N GLN A 171 -23.51 -9.83 8.04
CA GLN A 171 -24.72 -10.56 7.65
C GLN A 171 -24.87 -11.86 8.44
N ALA A 172 -23.81 -12.66 8.56
CA ALA A 172 -23.81 -13.89 9.34
C ALA A 172 -24.12 -13.67 10.84
N ALA A 173 -23.76 -12.48 11.36
CA ALA A 173 -24.11 -12.04 12.71
C ALA A 173 -25.53 -11.43 12.82
N GLY A 174 -26.35 -11.51 11.77
CA GLY A 174 -27.73 -11.00 11.74
C GLY A 174 -27.82 -9.47 11.64
N LYS A 175 -26.73 -8.80 11.25
CA LYS A 175 -26.74 -7.36 10.99
C LYS A 175 -27.24 -7.07 9.58
N ARG A 176 -27.83 -5.89 9.41
CA ARG A 176 -28.21 -5.39 8.09
C ARG A 176 -26.96 -5.03 7.29
N VAL A 177 -26.87 -5.54 6.05
CA VAL A 177 -25.84 -5.14 5.09
C VAL A 177 -26.44 -4.11 4.14
N TYR A 178 -25.70 -3.05 3.89
CA TYR A 178 -26.16 -1.95 3.05
C TYR A 178 -25.06 -1.35 2.17
N ALA A 179 -25.49 -0.73 1.08
CA ALA A 179 -24.65 -0.08 0.08
C ALA A 179 -25.33 1.19 -0.44
N PRO A 180 -24.67 1.99 -1.30
CA PRO A 180 -25.33 3.17 -1.92
C PRO A 180 -26.64 2.84 -2.60
N SER A 181 -26.72 1.69 -3.29
CA SER A 181 -27.90 1.24 -3.98
C SER A 181 -28.11 -0.26 -3.83
N LYS A 182 -29.37 -0.69 -3.86
CA LYS A 182 -29.71 -2.11 -3.90
C LYS A 182 -29.36 -2.67 -5.28
N MET A 183 -28.46 -3.63 -5.31
CA MET A 183 -28.02 -4.33 -6.52
C MET A 183 -27.76 -5.81 -6.21
N ASP A 184 -28.02 -6.66 -7.18
CA ASP A 184 -27.68 -8.07 -7.12
C ASP A 184 -26.27 -8.28 -7.69
N PHE A 185 -25.41 -8.87 -6.91
CA PHE A 185 -24.06 -9.26 -7.32
C PHE A 185 -23.94 -10.79 -7.33
N PRO A 186 -23.46 -11.41 -8.44
CA PRO A 186 -23.43 -12.88 -8.58
C PRO A 186 -22.59 -13.62 -7.52
N TRP A 187 -21.72 -12.91 -6.82
CA TRP A 187 -20.85 -13.48 -5.78
C TRP A 187 -21.36 -13.28 -4.35
N LEU A 188 -22.47 -12.52 -4.17
CA LEU A 188 -23.12 -12.36 -2.87
C LEU A 188 -24.30 -13.35 -2.77
N ASP A 189 -24.38 -14.05 -1.66
CA ASP A 189 -25.45 -15.00 -1.32
C ASP A 189 -26.45 -14.43 -0.30
N TYR A 190 -26.44 -13.09 -0.11
CA TYR A 190 -27.30 -12.34 0.78
C TYR A 190 -27.79 -11.04 0.16
N ASP A 191 -28.92 -10.55 0.68
CA ASP A 191 -29.52 -9.28 0.26
C ASP A 191 -28.72 -8.09 0.78
N VAL A 192 -28.62 -7.05 -0.06
CA VAL A 192 -28.02 -5.75 0.27
C VAL A 192 -29.08 -4.67 0.17
N ASP A 193 -29.27 -3.90 1.23
CA ASP A 193 -30.22 -2.80 1.26
C ASP A 193 -29.59 -1.50 0.74
N GLU A 194 -30.40 -0.63 0.16
CA GLU A 194 -30.00 0.76 -0.10
C GLU A 194 -29.94 1.54 1.22
N MET A 195 -28.87 2.31 1.43
CA MET A 195 -28.72 3.18 2.59
C MET A 195 -29.73 4.32 2.57
N THR A 196 -30.37 4.56 3.70
CA THR A 196 -31.11 5.80 3.92
C THR A 196 -30.14 6.96 4.20
N THR A 197 -30.64 8.20 4.12
CA THR A 197 -29.83 9.38 4.51
C THR A 197 -29.34 9.27 5.97
N THR A 198 -30.18 8.74 6.86
CA THR A 198 -29.80 8.51 8.25
C THR A 198 -28.70 7.46 8.39
N ASP A 199 -28.71 6.37 7.61
CA ASP A 199 -27.62 5.38 7.59
C ASP A 199 -26.29 6.04 7.16
N ILE A 200 -26.34 6.90 6.13
CA ILE A 200 -25.17 7.64 5.62
C ILE A 200 -24.59 8.58 6.70
N GLU A 201 -25.46 9.36 7.34
CA GLU A 201 -25.09 10.27 8.42
C GLU A 201 -24.49 9.50 9.62
N ASN A 202 -25.07 8.36 10.01
CA ASN A 202 -24.55 7.51 11.06
C ASN A 202 -23.15 6.99 10.73
N VAL A 203 -22.91 6.51 9.51
CA VAL A 203 -21.56 6.05 9.12
C VAL A 203 -20.54 7.18 9.15
N ILE A 204 -20.89 8.39 8.74
CA ILE A 204 -20.01 9.56 8.89
C ILE A 204 -19.64 9.78 10.37
N HIS A 205 -20.60 9.70 11.29
CA HIS A 205 -20.36 9.79 12.72
C HIS A 205 -19.51 8.62 13.26
N ASP A 206 -19.68 7.41 12.71
CA ASP A 206 -18.86 6.26 13.08
C ASP A 206 -17.37 6.47 12.73
N PHE A 207 -17.08 7.07 11.56
CA PHE A 207 -15.71 7.46 11.21
C PHE A 207 -15.14 8.54 12.14
N GLN A 208 -15.95 9.52 12.58
CA GLN A 208 -15.54 10.51 13.59
C GLN A 208 -15.21 9.82 14.94
N ALA A 209 -16.09 8.96 15.42
CA ALA A 209 -15.91 8.23 16.68
C ALA A 209 -14.68 7.30 16.62
N ALA A 210 -14.47 6.58 15.51
CA ALA A 210 -13.29 5.75 15.28
C ALA A 210 -12.00 6.58 15.26
N THR A 211 -12.03 7.78 14.66
CA THR A 211 -10.90 8.73 14.65
C THR A 211 -10.58 9.21 16.08
N GLN A 212 -11.60 9.54 16.90
CA GLN A 212 -11.38 9.91 18.28
C GLN A 212 -10.73 8.75 19.06
N ARG A 213 -11.19 7.51 18.88
CA ARG A 213 -10.58 6.31 19.49
C ARG A 213 -9.13 6.11 19.06
N ALA A 214 -8.79 6.38 17.79
CA ALA A 214 -7.41 6.33 17.32
C ALA A 214 -6.53 7.37 18.03
N ILE A 215 -7.02 8.59 18.23
CA ILE A 215 -6.36 9.65 19.00
C ILE A 215 -6.17 9.22 20.46
N ASP A 216 -7.20 8.70 21.10
CA ASP A 216 -7.18 8.25 22.50
C ASP A 216 -6.27 7.03 22.71
N ALA A 217 -6.16 6.18 21.70
CA ALA A 217 -5.23 5.05 21.67
C ALA A 217 -3.78 5.48 21.41
N GLY A 218 -3.55 6.72 20.98
CA GLY A 218 -2.21 7.26 20.77
C GLY A 218 -1.58 6.87 19.43
N PHE A 219 -2.37 6.60 18.40
CA PHE A 219 -1.88 6.57 17.02
C PHE A 219 -1.36 7.95 16.61
N ASP A 220 -0.49 7.98 15.60
CA ASP A 220 0.03 9.22 15.01
C ASP A 220 -0.88 9.73 13.89
N GLY A 221 -1.86 8.94 13.44
CA GLY A 221 -2.82 9.30 12.41
C GLY A 221 -3.84 8.23 12.09
N VAL A 222 -4.73 8.56 11.16
CA VAL A 222 -5.65 7.63 10.52
C VAL A 222 -5.49 7.67 9.01
N GLU A 223 -5.74 6.55 8.33
CA GLU A 223 -5.88 6.48 6.88
C GLU A 223 -7.32 6.07 6.53
N ILE A 224 -8.00 6.86 5.72
CA ILE A 224 -9.36 6.57 5.28
C ILE A 224 -9.32 5.68 4.04
N HIS A 225 -10.00 4.54 4.13
CA HIS A 225 -10.03 3.50 3.10
C HIS A 225 -11.13 3.80 2.07
N ASP A 226 -10.75 4.36 0.92
CA ASP A 226 -11.61 4.67 -0.21
C ASP A 226 -11.15 3.90 -1.47
N CYS A 227 -10.98 2.58 -1.31
CA CYS A 227 -10.49 1.70 -2.36
C CYS A 227 -11.04 0.27 -2.21
N HIS A 228 -10.65 -0.64 -3.09
CA HIS A 228 -10.93 -2.08 -3.05
C HIS A 228 -12.43 -2.44 -3.02
N HIS A 229 -13.28 -1.57 -3.59
CA HIS A 229 -14.75 -1.70 -3.64
C HIS A 229 -15.44 -1.62 -2.26
N ASP A 230 -14.79 -1.05 -1.24
CA ASP A 230 -15.38 -0.75 0.06
C ASP A 230 -16.38 0.42 -0.04
N LEU A 231 -17.11 0.70 1.03
CA LEU A 231 -18.29 1.57 1.03
C LEU A 231 -18.05 2.96 0.40
N LEU A 232 -16.91 3.61 0.71
CA LEU A 232 -16.60 4.94 0.16
C LEU A 232 -16.46 4.86 -1.36
N GLN A 233 -15.68 3.91 -1.87
CA GLN A 233 -15.56 3.67 -3.30
C GLN A 233 -16.90 3.25 -3.94
N GLN A 234 -17.73 2.46 -3.22
CA GLN A 234 -19.06 2.10 -3.72
C GLN A 234 -19.93 3.33 -3.96
N PHE A 235 -19.85 4.36 -3.12
CA PHE A 235 -20.53 5.65 -3.33
C PHE A 235 -19.97 6.44 -4.49
N PHE A 236 -18.66 6.41 -4.69
CA PHE A 236 -17.99 7.12 -5.78
C PHE A 236 -18.23 6.45 -7.14
N SER A 237 -18.36 5.14 -7.18
CA SER A 237 -18.56 4.33 -8.39
C SER A 237 -19.92 4.55 -9.04
N ALA A 238 -19.96 4.95 -10.30
CA ALA A 238 -21.19 5.01 -11.09
C ALA A 238 -21.80 3.62 -11.35
N TYR A 239 -20.98 2.56 -11.25
CA TYR A 239 -21.45 1.18 -11.42
C TYR A 239 -22.24 0.68 -10.21
N SER A 240 -21.90 1.11 -9.00
CA SER A 240 -22.57 0.66 -7.76
C SER A 240 -23.46 1.72 -7.11
N ASN A 241 -23.38 2.97 -7.52
CA ASN A 241 -24.19 4.07 -7.00
C ASN A 241 -25.21 4.55 -8.05
N HIS A 242 -26.44 4.04 -7.97
CA HIS A 242 -27.55 4.41 -8.84
C HIS A 242 -28.54 5.41 -8.18
N ARG A 243 -28.09 6.06 -7.09
CA ARG A 243 -28.91 7.05 -6.40
C ARG A 243 -29.18 8.28 -7.27
N ASN A 244 -30.31 8.93 -7.00
CA ASN A 244 -30.72 10.17 -7.67
C ASN A 244 -30.89 11.35 -6.70
N ASP A 245 -30.44 11.19 -5.45
CA ASP A 245 -30.42 12.20 -4.40
C ASP A 245 -29.07 12.96 -4.35
N GLN A 246 -28.81 13.66 -3.24
CA GLN A 246 -27.55 14.39 -3.03
C GLN A 246 -26.29 13.52 -2.96
N TRP A 247 -26.44 12.20 -2.85
CA TRP A 247 -25.35 11.23 -2.67
C TRP A 247 -25.02 10.43 -3.94
N GLY A 248 -25.69 10.67 -5.07
CA GLY A 248 -25.50 9.93 -6.30
C GLY A 248 -25.95 10.62 -7.58
N GLY A 249 -25.70 10.00 -8.72
CA GLY A 249 -25.97 10.52 -10.07
C GLY A 249 -24.77 11.24 -10.66
N SER A 250 -24.63 12.57 -10.51
CA SER A 250 -23.50 13.30 -11.06
C SER A 250 -22.19 12.96 -10.31
N LEU A 251 -21.05 13.20 -10.96
CA LEU A 251 -19.72 13.01 -10.34
C LEU A 251 -19.63 13.75 -9.00
N GLU A 252 -20.04 15.01 -8.97
CA GLU A 252 -20.01 15.84 -7.76
C GLU A 252 -20.78 15.19 -6.59
N ARG A 253 -21.97 14.62 -6.87
CA ARG A 253 -22.80 13.96 -5.85
C ARG A 253 -22.22 12.62 -5.43
N ARG A 254 -21.61 11.87 -6.34
CA ARG A 254 -20.92 10.62 -6.00
C ARG A 254 -19.68 10.86 -5.11
N MET A 255 -19.01 12.00 -5.27
CA MET A 255 -17.92 12.45 -4.38
C MET A 255 -18.42 12.89 -3.00
N ALA A 256 -19.70 13.21 -2.84
CA ALA A 256 -20.21 13.86 -1.63
C ALA A 256 -19.98 13.06 -0.36
N PHE A 257 -20.24 11.73 -0.38
CA PHE A 257 -20.09 10.90 0.81
C PHE A 257 -18.61 10.68 1.20
N PRO A 258 -17.69 10.24 0.32
CA PRO A 258 -16.26 10.14 0.66
C PRO A 258 -15.68 11.46 1.20
N LEU A 259 -16.02 12.59 0.58
CA LEU A 259 -15.56 13.89 1.02
C LEU A 259 -16.20 14.34 2.34
N ALA A 260 -17.45 13.96 2.62
CA ALA A 260 -18.08 14.21 3.92
C ALA A 260 -17.38 13.46 5.04
N VAL A 261 -16.98 12.19 4.80
CA VAL A 261 -16.18 11.41 5.75
C VAL A 261 -14.83 12.09 6.01
N LEU A 262 -14.10 12.48 4.97
CA LEU A 262 -12.81 13.18 5.12
C LEU A 262 -12.95 14.49 5.92
N LYS A 263 -13.98 15.30 5.65
CA LYS A 263 -14.27 16.53 6.39
C LYS A 263 -14.55 16.25 7.85
N ALA A 264 -15.41 15.28 8.14
CA ALA A 264 -15.79 14.89 9.49
C ALA A 264 -14.58 14.40 10.31
N VAL A 265 -13.70 13.61 9.70
CA VAL A 265 -12.43 13.17 10.31
C VAL A 265 -11.51 14.36 10.57
N LYS A 266 -11.33 15.26 9.60
CA LYS A 266 -10.52 16.50 9.76
C LYS A 266 -11.03 17.38 10.89
N GLU A 267 -12.34 17.55 11.00
CA GLU A 267 -13.00 18.29 12.07
C GLU A 267 -12.78 17.64 13.45
N THR A 268 -12.81 16.31 13.53
CA THR A 268 -12.50 15.57 14.75
C THR A 268 -11.06 15.82 15.21
N ILE A 269 -10.08 15.73 14.28
CA ILE A 269 -8.68 16.02 14.55
C ILE A 269 -8.50 17.47 15.07
N ALA A 270 -9.15 18.43 14.43
CA ALA A 270 -9.10 19.83 14.83
C ALA A 270 -9.71 20.06 16.24
N THR A 271 -10.86 19.45 16.50
CA THR A 271 -11.55 19.52 17.79
C THR A 271 -10.72 18.90 18.93
N ALA A 272 -10.02 17.82 18.65
CA ALA A 272 -9.10 17.18 19.60
C ALA A 272 -7.81 18.00 19.81
N ASN A 273 -7.61 19.10 19.08
CA ASN A 273 -6.43 19.95 19.13
C ASN A 273 -5.12 19.14 18.91
N LYS A 274 -5.11 18.32 17.84
CA LYS A 274 -3.98 17.46 17.44
C LYS A 274 -3.46 17.85 16.05
N PRO A 275 -2.78 18.99 15.89
CA PRO A 275 -2.32 19.48 14.59
C PRO A 275 -1.26 18.56 13.96
N ASP A 276 -0.58 17.75 14.75
CA ASP A 276 0.42 16.75 14.36
C ASP A 276 -0.18 15.38 14.01
N PHE A 277 -1.52 15.20 14.15
CA PHE A 277 -2.19 13.95 13.81
C PHE A 277 -2.40 13.86 12.29
N ILE A 278 -1.90 12.79 11.69
CA ILE A 278 -1.82 12.61 10.24
C ILE A 278 -3.16 12.11 9.70
N LEU A 279 -3.69 12.76 8.67
CA LEU A 279 -4.83 12.30 7.89
C LEU A 279 -4.37 11.75 6.53
N GLY A 280 -4.28 10.44 6.40
CA GLY A 280 -4.03 9.76 5.15
C GLY A 280 -5.32 9.44 4.38
N TRP A 281 -5.20 9.31 3.07
CA TRP A 281 -6.31 8.87 2.24
C TRP A 281 -5.83 7.84 1.21
N ARG A 282 -6.48 6.67 1.19
CA ARG A 282 -6.14 5.58 0.27
C ARG A 282 -7.23 5.38 -0.76
N ILE A 283 -6.83 5.38 -2.04
CA ILE A 283 -7.73 5.30 -3.19
C ILE A 283 -7.38 4.16 -4.15
N SER A 284 -8.37 3.67 -4.89
CA SER A 284 -8.16 2.99 -6.16
C SER A 284 -8.18 4.03 -7.28
N PRO A 285 -7.20 4.07 -8.21
CA PRO A 285 -7.09 5.16 -9.18
C PRO A 285 -8.20 5.15 -10.25
N GLU A 286 -8.78 3.98 -10.51
CA GLU A 286 -9.92 3.78 -11.41
C GLU A 286 -10.68 2.51 -11.05
N GLU A 287 -11.90 2.34 -11.58
CA GLU A 287 -12.70 1.14 -11.47
C GLU A 287 -13.22 0.76 -12.86
N VAL A 288 -12.48 -0.15 -13.53
CA VAL A 288 -12.76 -0.58 -14.92
C VAL A 288 -12.72 -2.11 -14.98
N HIS A 289 -13.88 -2.75 -15.12
CA HIS A 289 -14.05 -4.19 -15.21
C HIS A 289 -14.72 -4.58 -16.54
N GLY A 290 -13.94 -4.50 -17.64
CA GLY A 290 -14.48 -4.71 -18.98
C GLY A 290 -15.46 -3.62 -19.36
N GLU A 291 -16.74 -3.99 -19.58
CA GLU A 291 -17.80 -3.03 -19.90
C GLU A 291 -18.39 -2.36 -18.63
N ASN A 292 -18.14 -2.91 -17.47
CA ASN A 292 -18.57 -2.35 -16.19
C ASN A 292 -17.57 -1.32 -15.71
N VAL A 293 -17.92 -0.05 -15.82
CA VAL A 293 -17.06 1.07 -15.45
C VAL A 293 -17.69 1.84 -14.29
N GLY A 294 -17.02 1.86 -13.16
CA GLY A 294 -17.39 2.69 -12.02
C GLY A 294 -16.93 4.13 -12.21
N TYR A 295 -15.66 4.30 -12.52
CA TYR A 295 -15.04 5.59 -12.84
C TYR A 295 -13.68 5.40 -13.52
N HIS A 296 -13.24 6.42 -14.23
CA HIS A 296 -11.90 6.53 -14.79
C HIS A 296 -11.01 7.42 -13.93
N VAL A 297 -9.70 7.34 -14.14
CA VAL A 297 -8.70 8.14 -13.43
C VAL A 297 -9.00 9.64 -13.44
N ALA A 298 -9.57 10.17 -14.51
CA ALA A 298 -9.92 11.59 -14.60
C ALA A 298 -10.94 12.03 -13.53
N GLU A 299 -11.90 11.16 -13.19
CA GLU A 299 -12.88 11.41 -12.13
C GLU A 299 -12.23 11.31 -10.75
N MET A 300 -11.31 10.34 -10.52
CA MET A 300 -10.56 10.24 -9.28
C MET A 300 -9.61 11.43 -9.08
N VAL A 301 -9.07 12.00 -10.16
CA VAL A 301 -8.29 13.26 -10.10
C VAL A 301 -9.16 14.40 -9.54
N GLU A 302 -10.42 14.54 -9.94
CA GLU A 302 -11.32 15.58 -9.40
C GLU A 302 -11.62 15.34 -7.91
N GLN A 303 -11.87 14.10 -7.51
CA GLN A 303 -12.07 13.76 -6.09
C GLN A 303 -10.78 14.03 -5.28
N THR A 304 -9.60 13.72 -5.82
CA THR A 304 -8.31 13.98 -5.16
C THR A 304 -8.06 15.49 -4.98
N LYS A 305 -8.40 16.32 -5.96
CA LYS A 305 -8.33 17.80 -5.80
C LYS A 305 -9.18 18.27 -4.62
N ALA A 306 -10.39 17.74 -4.49
CA ALA A 306 -11.27 18.09 -3.39
C ALA A 306 -10.73 17.59 -2.04
N ALA A 307 -10.13 16.40 -1.98
CA ALA A 307 -9.49 15.87 -0.78
C ALA A 307 -8.26 16.69 -0.35
N ILE A 308 -7.42 17.13 -1.30
CA ILE A 308 -6.31 18.05 -1.04
C ILE A 308 -6.84 19.37 -0.43
N ALA A 309 -7.94 19.91 -0.96
CA ALA A 309 -8.54 21.15 -0.43
C ALA A 309 -9.11 20.97 1.00
N ILE A 310 -9.52 19.76 1.40
CA ILE A 310 -9.90 19.41 2.78
C ILE A 310 -8.67 19.35 3.69
N GLY A 311 -7.49 19.04 3.14
CA GLY A 311 -6.22 18.97 3.85
C GLY A 311 -5.85 17.57 4.30
N ILE A 312 -5.83 16.63 3.37
CA ILE A 312 -5.16 15.32 3.60
C ILE A 312 -3.65 15.53 3.73
N ASP A 313 -3.00 14.72 4.55
CA ASP A 313 -1.58 14.85 4.83
C ASP A 313 -0.72 13.95 3.93
N TYR A 314 -1.29 12.89 3.38
CA TYR A 314 -0.71 12.09 2.30
C TYR A 314 -1.78 11.37 1.48
N LEU A 315 -1.42 11.00 0.25
CA LEU A 315 -2.21 10.16 -0.64
C LEU A 315 -1.54 8.79 -0.81
N ASN A 316 -2.30 7.71 -0.62
CA ASN A 316 -1.86 6.33 -0.86
C ASN A 316 -2.64 5.76 -2.06
N VAL A 317 -1.96 5.56 -3.20
CA VAL A 317 -2.59 5.06 -4.44
C VAL A 317 -2.46 3.55 -4.49
N SER A 318 -3.56 2.84 -4.27
CA SER A 318 -3.61 1.38 -4.31
C SER A 318 -3.82 0.88 -5.73
N LEU A 319 -2.90 0.05 -6.21
CA LEU A 319 -2.93 -0.57 -7.55
C LEU A 319 -3.34 -2.06 -7.51
N SER A 320 -3.76 -2.54 -6.34
CA SER A 320 -4.27 -3.90 -6.10
C SER A 320 -5.78 -3.89 -5.89
N GLY A 321 -6.38 -5.06 -5.60
CA GLY A 321 -7.82 -5.13 -5.33
C GLY A 321 -8.67 -5.24 -6.58
N GLY A 322 -8.31 -6.14 -7.49
CA GLY A 322 -9.05 -6.44 -8.72
C GLY A 322 -8.44 -5.86 -9.99
N LEU A 323 -7.73 -4.74 -9.91
CA LEU A 323 -7.04 -4.13 -11.07
C LEU A 323 -5.68 -4.78 -11.32
N ASN A 324 -4.97 -5.15 -10.25
CA ASN A 324 -3.66 -5.82 -10.29
C ASN A 324 -2.60 -5.15 -11.18
N TYR A 325 -2.54 -3.80 -11.13
CA TYR A 325 -1.52 -3.01 -11.81
C TYR A 325 -0.16 -3.12 -11.11
N HIS A 326 0.90 -2.98 -11.90
CA HIS A 326 2.24 -2.76 -11.36
C HIS A 326 2.44 -1.27 -11.04
N PHE A 327 3.34 -0.93 -10.09
CA PHE A 327 3.55 0.47 -9.67
C PHE A 327 3.98 1.41 -10.81
N ASN A 328 4.54 0.89 -11.89
CA ASN A 328 4.96 1.64 -13.09
C ASN A 328 3.94 1.60 -14.24
N GLU A 329 2.72 1.11 -13.99
CA GLU A 329 1.64 1.11 -14.98
C GLU A 329 0.74 2.35 -14.83
N GLY A 330 -0.08 2.58 -15.85
CA GLY A 330 -1.01 3.69 -15.92
C GLY A 330 -2.32 3.30 -16.60
N PRO A 331 -3.25 4.25 -16.73
CA PRO A 331 -4.52 4.01 -17.41
C PRO A 331 -4.31 3.50 -18.83
N LYS A 332 -5.16 2.61 -19.27
CA LYS A 332 -5.08 2.03 -20.63
C LYS A 332 -4.98 3.11 -21.70
N GLY A 333 -3.91 3.07 -22.48
CA GLY A 333 -3.65 4.03 -23.56
C GLY A 333 -3.02 5.36 -23.11
N SER A 334 -2.78 5.56 -21.83
CA SER A 334 -2.01 6.69 -21.29
C SER A 334 -0.51 6.48 -21.52
N LYS A 335 0.22 7.59 -21.65
CA LYS A 335 1.69 7.60 -21.60
C LYS A 335 2.22 7.84 -20.18
N GLN A 336 1.36 8.29 -19.27
CA GLN A 336 1.70 8.53 -17.86
C GLN A 336 1.28 7.34 -17.03
N THR A 337 2.09 7.01 -16.04
CA THR A 337 1.76 6.05 -14.99
C THR A 337 0.77 6.67 -13.98
N PHE A 338 0.09 5.83 -13.20
CA PHE A 338 -0.74 6.33 -12.08
C PHE A 338 0.11 7.12 -11.07
N ALA A 339 1.33 6.66 -10.80
CA ALA A 339 2.28 7.37 -9.95
C ALA A 339 2.54 8.79 -10.44
N GLU A 340 2.89 8.97 -11.71
CA GLU A 340 3.14 10.30 -12.31
C GLU A 340 1.91 11.19 -12.28
N ILE A 341 0.72 10.64 -12.57
CA ILE A 341 -0.53 11.41 -12.57
C ILE A 341 -0.79 12.00 -11.17
N PHE A 342 -0.75 11.17 -10.12
CA PHE A 342 -1.07 11.62 -8.78
C PHE A 342 0.08 12.39 -8.12
N HIS A 343 1.34 12.04 -8.39
CA HIS A 343 2.47 12.82 -7.90
C HIS A 343 2.48 14.26 -8.46
N ASN A 344 2.21 14.42 -9.77
CA ASN A 344 2.08 15.74 -10.38
C ASN A 344 0.88 16.52 -9.81
N LEU A 345 -0.24 15.84 -9.51
CA LEU A 345 -1.43 16.44 -8.95
C LEU A 345 -1.21 16.96 -7.54
N THR A 346 -0.50 16.20 -6.70
CA THR A 346 -0.28 16.53 -5.28
C THR A 346 0.97 17.37 -5.04
N ALA A 347 1.76 17.66 -6.08
CA ALA A 347 3.02 18.38 -5.97
C ALA A 347 2.86 19.71 -5.19
N GLY A 348 3.66 19.86 -4.13
CA GLY A 348 3.62 21.02 -3.24
C GLY A 348 2.47 21.02 -2.23
N HIS A 349 1.63 19.99 -2.18
CA HIS A 349 0.53 19.85 -1.23
C HIS A 349 0.76 18.71 -0.22
N CYS A 350 0.88 17.48 -0.68
CA CYS A 350 1.12 16.33 0.17
C CYS A 350 1.89 15.23 -0.58
N PRO A 351 2.65 14.36 0.11
CA PRO A 351 3.35 13.26 -0.52
C PRO A 351 2.39 12.16 -1.01
N VAL A 352 2.82 11.49 -2.10
CA VAL A 352 2.16 10.32 -2.68
C VAL A 352 2.96 9.06 -2.39
N PHE A 353 2.26 8.03 -1.92
CA PHE A 353 2.79 6.67 -1.81
C PHE A 353 2.22 5.80 -2.91
N ILE A 354 3.09 5.06 -3.58
CA ILE A 354 2.76 4.09 -4.62
C ILE A 354 3.41 2.75 -4.31
N GLY A 355 2.81 1.66 -4.72
CA GLY A 355 3.35 0.32 -4.55
C GLY A 355 2.64 -0.65 -5.47
N ALA A 356 2.59 -1.90 -5.10
CA ALA A 356 2.23 -3.08 -5.85
C ALA A 356 3.42 -3.66 -6.64
N HIS A 357 3.64 -4.96 -6.42
CA HIS A 357 4.76 -5.74 -6.98
C HIS A 357 6.17 -5.21 -6.60
N VAL A 358 6.28 -4.51 -5.48
CA VAL A 358 7.57 -4.13 -4.88
C VAL A 358 8.08 -5.31 -4.04
N HIS A 359 9.09 -6.02 -4.55
CA HIS A 359 9.64 -7.23 -3.94
C HIS A 359 11.12 -7.10 -3.58
N THR A 360 11.86 -6.22 -4.25
CA THR A 360 13.29 -6.01 -4.10
C THR A 360 13.60 -4.57 -3.70
N ALA A 361 14.85 -4.30 -3.32
CA ALA A 361 15.33 -2.95 -3.06
C ALA A 361 15.28 -2.08 -4.32
N ASP A 362 15.54 -2.68 -5.50
CA ASP A 362 15.50 -1.99 -6.78
C ASP A 362 14.07 -1.58 -7.16
N ASP A 363 13.07 -2.46 -6.94
CA ASP A 363 11.67 -2.10 -7.12
C ASP A 363 11.27 -0.93 -6.22
N ALA A 364 11.69 -0.97 -4.94
CA ALA A 364 11.42 0.09 -3.99
C ALA A 364 12.05 1.42 -4.42
N LEU A 365 13.31 1.39 -4.89
CA LEU A 365 14.01 2.56 -5.41
C LEU A 365 13.30 3.09 -6.67
N ALA A 366 12.93 2.22 -7.60
CA ALA A 366 12.21 2.62 -8.81
C ALA A 366 10.86 3.29 -8.46
N ALA A 367 10.12 2.76 -7.50
CA ALA A 367 8.86 3.37 -7.05
C ALA A 367 9.05 4.79 -6.49
N VAL A 368 10.09 5.04 -5.68
CA VAL A 368 10.35 6.39 -5.15
C VAL A 368 11.00 7.34 -6.15
N THR A 369 11.37 6.88 -7.35
CA THR A 369 11.78 7.81 -8.44
C THR A 369 10.59 8.47 -9.11
N VAL A 370 9.41 7.85 -9.09
CA VAL A 370 8.17 8.33 -9.72
C VAL A 370 7.12 8.85 -8.72
N ALA A 371 7.35 8.63 -7.42
CA ALA A 371 6.49 9.11 -6.33
C ALA A 371 7.36 9.57 -5.15
N ASP A 372 6.74 10.09 -4.06
CA ASP A 372 7.46 10.54 -2.88
C ASP A 372 7.87 9.40 -1.96
N GLY A 373 7.05 8.35 -1.88
CA GLY A 373 7.28 7.17 -1.08
C GLY A 373 6.72 5.90 -1.73
N THR A 374 7.09 4.75 -1.17
CA THR A 374 6.56 3.45 -1.60
C THR A 374 5.91 2.70 -0.44
N TYR A 375 4.82 1.99 -0.71
CA TYR A 375 4.28 1.04 0.25
C TYR A 375 4.68 -0.39 -0.12
N ILE A 376 5.10 -1.15 0.89
CA ILE A 376 5.56 -2.54 0.76
C ILE A 376 4.67 -3.43 1.61
N GLY A 377 4.06 -4.43 0.99
CA GLY A 377 3.22 -5.43 1.67
C GLY A 377 3.92 -6.77 1.78
N ARG A 378 3.72 -7.64 0.80
CA ARG A 378 4.16 -9.05 0.81
C ARG A 378 5.65 -9.23 1.07
N ALA A 379 6.52 -8.34 0.56
CA ALA A 379 7.95 -8.42 0.83
C ALA A 379 8.27 -8.27 2.32
N LEU A 380 7.55 -7.42 3.06
CA LEU A 380 7.70 -7.31 4.52
C LEU A 380 7.08 -8.49 5.29
N LEU A 381 6.14 -9.24 4.71
CA LEU A 381 5.68 -10.50 5.29
C LEU A 381 6.78 -11.58 5.22
N ILE A 382 7.46 -11.64 4.07
CA ILE A 382 8.50 -12.63 3.77
C ILE A 382 9.80 -12.29 4.51
N ASP A 383 10.22 -11.03 4.46
CA ASP A 383 11.47 -10.55 5.05
C ASP A 383 11.23 -9.38 6.03
N PRO A 384 11.08 -9.67 7.33
CA PRO A 384 10.89 -8.63 8.34
C PRO A 384 12.09 -7.70 8.51
N ASP A 385 13.24 -8.01 7.93
CA ASP A 385 14.47 -7.20 7.98
C ASP A 385 14.77 -6.48 6.66
N PHE A 386 13.82 -6.42 5.74
CA PHE A 386 13.97 -5.87 4.39
C PHE A 386 14.75 -4.54 4.37
N THR A 387 14.25 -3.53 5.06
CA THR A 387 14.88 -2.20 5.08
C THR A 387 16.19 -2.18 5.90
N GLN A 388 16.28 -3.00 6.93
CA GLN A 388 17.51 -3.12 7.70
C GLN A 388 18.67 -3.66 6.84
N LYS A 389 18.39 -4.65 5.98
CA LYS A 389 19.37 -5.17 5.01
C LYS A 389 19.84 -4.10 4.03
N ILE A 390 18.92 -3.23 3.57
CA ILE A 390 19.27 -2.08 2.72
C ILE A 390 20.21 -1.12 3.48
N LYS A 391 19.86 -0.72 4.71
CA LYS A 391 20.71 0.16 5.56
C LYS A 391 22.10 -0.40 5.81
N GLU A 392 22.21 -1.71 5.85
CA GLU A 392 23.47 -2.41 6.08
C GLU A 392 24.25 -2.70 4.78
N GLY A 393 23.77 -2.29 3.62
CA GLY A 393 24.40 -2.57 2.32
C GLY A 393 24.36 -4.05 1.95
N ARG A 394 23.30 -4.75 2.35
CA ARG A 394 23.05 -6.18 2.14
C ARG A 394 21.74 -6.41 1.37
N SER A 395 21.41 -5.51 0.43
CA SER A 395 20.17 -5.58 -0.35
C SER A 395 20.03 -6.91 -1.13
N GLN A 396 21.15 -7.52 -1.53
CA GLN A 396 21.18 -8.83 -2.17
C GLN A 396 20.75 -9.99 -1.25
N ASP A 397 20.74 -9.79 0.08
CA ASP A 397 20.34 -10.80 1.07
C ASP A 397 18.82 -10.73 1.37
N ILE A 398 18.08 -9.83 0.70
CA ILE A 398 16.63 -9.74 0.85
C ILE A 398 16.00 -11.03 0.37
N ILE A 399 15.14 -11.60 1.22
CA ILE A 399 14.40 -12.83 0.92
C ILE A 399 13.16 -12.45 0.13
N THR A 400 13.00 -13.02 -1.07
CA THR A 400 11.89 -12.69 -1.97
C THR A 400 10.84 -13.80 -2.10
N THR A 401 11.11 -14.99 -1.53
CA THR A 401 10.21 -16.14 -1.56
C THR A 401 10.10 -16.76 -0.18
N ILE A 402 9.00 -17.45 0.11
CA ILE A 402 8.77 -18.13 1.39
C ILE A 402 8.07 -19.45 1.15
N THR A 403 8.33 -20.45 1.99
CA THR A 403 7.59 -21.70 2.04
C THR A 403 6.58 -21.69 3.19
N HIS A 404 5.58 -22.59 3.16
CA HIS A 404 4.62 -22.75 4.27
C HIS A 404 5.31 -23.02 5.60
N GLN A 405 6.37 -23.81 5.60
CA GLN A 405 7.13 -24.14 6.82
C GLN A 405 7.83 -22.91 7.41
N GLU A 406 8.34 -22.02 6.56
CA GLU A 406 9.07 -20.83 7.01
C GLU A 406 8.14 -19.73 7.55
N MET A 407 6.86 -19.74 7.18
CA MET A 407 5.89 -18.73 7.65
C MET A 407 5.81 -18.67 9.17
N SER A 408 5.88 -19.82 9.87
CA SER A 408 5.85 -19.91 11.33
C SER A 408 7.05 -19.24 12.01
N HIS A 409 8.14 -18.95 11.26
CA HIS A 409 9.37 -18.33 11.75
C HIS A 409 9.51 -16.86 11.36
N ARG A 410 8.42 -16.23 10.86
CA ARG A 410 8.41 -14.82 10.40
C ARG A 410 7.59 -13.90 11.29
N ASP A 411 7.26 -14.32 12.50
CA ASP A 411 6.38 -13.57 13.42
C ASP A 411 5.07 -13.13 12.73
N LEU A 412 4.52 -13.98 11.86
CA LEU A 412 3.22 -13.76 11.24
C LEU A 412 2.12 -14.18 12.22
N PRO A 413 1.01 -13.44 12.33
CA PRO A 413 -0.09 -13.81 13.19
C PRO A 413 -0.86 -15.00 12.61
N ALA A 414 -1.55 -15.74 13.48
CA ALA A 414 -2.14 -17.04 13.14
C ALA A 414 -3.17 -16.98 11.99
N GLY A 415 -4.03 -15.96 11.97
CA GLY A 415 -5.02 -15.79 10.90
C GLY A 415 -4.37 -15.57 9.54
N LEU A 416 -3.28 -14.81 9.48
CA LEU A 416 -2.54 -14.59 8.24
C LEU A 416 -1.85 -15.88 7.75
N ILE A 417 -1.28 -16.67 8.66
CA ILE A 417 -0.70 -17.98 8.32
C ILE A 417 -1.79 -18.91 7.77
N GLU A 418 -2.94 -18.96 8.43
CA GLU A 418 -4.07 -19.79 8.03
C GLU A 418 -4.60 -19.39 6.64
N ASN A 419 -4.72 -18.09 6.35
CA ASN A 419 -5.15 -17.61 5.05
C ASN A 419 -4.21 -18.03 3.92
N TYR A 420 -2.89 -17.94 4.14
CA TYR A 420 -1.92 -18.39 3.14
C TYR A 420 -1.77 -19.90 3.05
N ALA A 421 -2.17 -20.66 4.08
CA ALA A 421 -2.20 -22.11 4.05
C ALA A 421 -3.41 -22.66 3.27
N HIS A 422 -4.49 -21.87 3.16
CA HIS A 422 -5.74 -22.27 2.54
C HIS A 422 -6.14 -21.31 1.40
N PRO A 423 -5.71 -21.58 0.16
CA PRO A 423 -5.93 -20.68 -0.97
C PRO A 423 -7.40 -20.40 -1.28
N ASP A 424 -8.31 -21.30 -0.85
CA ASP A 424 -9.76 -21.11 -1.02
C ASP A 424 -10.34 -20.00 -0.12
N ARG A 425 -9.65 -19.67 0.97
CA ARG A 425 -10.04 -18.62 1.93
C ARG A 425 -9.43 -17.28 1.58
N PHE A 426 -8.27 -17.29 0.92
CA PHE A 426 -7.61 -16.07 0.48
C PHE A 426 -8.30 -15.53 -0.77
N GLN A 427 -8.51 -14.23 -0.86
CA GLN A 427 -9.00 -13.61 -2.10
C GLN A 427 -8.14 -14.10 -3.26
N LYS A 428 -8.74 -14.85 -4.16
CA LYS A 428 -8.08 -15.49 -5.30
C LYS A 428 -7.19 -14.48 -6.01
N GLY A 429 -5.89 -14.64 -5.92
CA GLY A 429 -4.97 -13.94 -6.80
C GLY A 429 -3.74 -13.26 -6.20
N ILE A 430 -3.49 -13.28 -4.88
CA ILE A 430 -2.29 -12.63 -4.31
C ILE A 430 -1.52 -13.59 -3.38
N PRO A 431 -0.98 -14.70 -3.87
CA PRO A 431 -0.14 -15.58 -3.05
C PRO A 431 1.16 -14.88 -2.68
N LEU A 432 1.78 -15.30 -1.58
CA LEU A 432 3.17 -14.96 -1.33
C LEU A 432 4.05 -15.68 -2.36
N PRO A 433 5.05 -15.00 -2.95
CA PRO A 433 6.02 -15.63 -3.82
C PRO A 433 6.66 -16.85 -3.16
N GLY A 434 6.77 -17.96 -3.90
CA GLY A 434 7.31 -19.24 -3.42
C GLY A 434 6.31 -20.18 -2.78
N LEU A 435 5.08 -19.74 -2.45
CA LEU A 435 4.02 -20.66 -2.06
C LEU A 435 3.43 -21.33 -3.30
N THR A 436 3.45 -22.66 -3.29
CA THR A 436 2.76 -23.50 -4.29
C THR A 436 1.54 -24.11 -3.60
N PHE A 437 0.38 -24.01 -4.25
CA PHE A 437 -0.87 -24.61 -3.80
C PHE A 437 -1.25 -25.78 -4.68
#